data_dae24aecef1d2f6e120bb96d9091f71f
#
_entry.id   dae24aecef1d2f6e120bb96d9091f71f
#
_cell.length_a   1.000
_cell.length_b   1.000
_cell.length_c   1.000
_cell.angle_alpha   90.00
_cell.angle_beta   90.00
_cell.angle_gamma   90.00
#
_symmetry.space_group_name_H-M   'P 1'
#
loop_
_entity.id
_entity.type
_entity.pdbx_description
1 polymer ?
#
loop_
_entity_poly.entity_id
_entity_poly.type
_entity_poly.pdbx_seq_one_letter_code
_entity_poly.pdbx_strand_id
1 'polypeptide(L)'
;MSKTYYVCKYTPVELLRALGGDCEILNEMPEGFDRAEQVAHPNICGFGKSVLEEVLAGNIKELVLVNCCDTIRSVYDILKDSGQMDFLYMIDMLHCDIECSRERTAAQLKELAETYGAYKEKSFDKKVFLEAFQPKERIQKPHLAVLGARMGQELFQMTEAAMPLPVVNETCVYNRSVGENLPTEEMDFDTLMEWYAGELLHQIPCMRMMDHAGRKVLYQDPSLKGIIYHTVKFCDFYSFEYADIKGHTDVPLLKIESDFTLQSSGQLSTRLEAFAESLGIQDETKKEKVMGKGYYAGIDSGSTSTDVVILD
;
A
#
# COMPACT_ATOMS: atom_id res chain seq x y z
N MET A 1 -4.21 23.14 -8.11
CA MET A 1 -3.34 22.96 -6.91
C MET A 1 -2.51 21.74 -7.16
N SER A 2 -1.23 21.76 -6.77
CA SER A 2 -0.34 20.61 -6.85
C SER A 2 -0.78 19.54 -5.83
N LYS A 3 -0.68 18.25 -6.21
CA LYS A 3 -0.97 17.14 -5.31
C LYS A 3 0.20 16.92 -4.35
N THR A 4 -0.11 16.60 -3.11
CA THR A 4 0.86 16.17 -2.10
C THR A 4 0.82 14.66 -2.00
N TYR A 5 1.87 14.00 -2.45
CA TYR A 5 1.97 12.54 -2.43
C TYR A 5 2.49 12.03 -1.09
N TYR A 6 2.10 10.81 -0.75
CA TYR A 6 2.61 10.09 0.42
C TYR A 6 2.78 8.59 0.15
N VAL A 7 3.61 7.93 0.96
CA VAL A 7 3.98 6.52 0.72
C VAL A 7 3.67 5.58 1.88
N CYS A 8 3.28 6.08 3.03
CA CYS A 8 3.14 5.26 4.24
C CYS A 8 1.81 5.51 4.94
N LYS A 9 1.21 4.46 5.51
CA LYS A 9 -0.03 4.57 6.27
C LYS A 9 0.09 5.41 7.54
N TYR A 10 1.30 5.62 8.04
CA TYR A 10 1.57 6.50 9.19
C TYR A 10 1.68 7.98 8.79
N THR A 11 1.57 8.30 7.51
CA THR A 11 1.50 9.70 7.09
C THR A 11 0.22 10.34 7.62
N PRO A 12 0.31 11.52 8.26
CA PRO A 12 -0.83 12.21 8.86
C PRO A 12 -1.67 12.94 7.80
N VAL A 13 -2.35 12.17 6.95
CA VAL A 13 -3.08 12.66 5.79
C VAL A 13 -4.20 13.62 6.18
N GLU A 14 -4.88 13.37 7.30
CA GLU A 14 -5.96 14.20 7.82
C GLU A 14 -5.45 15.59 8.23
N LEU A 15 -4.26 15.65 8.83
CA LEU A 15 -3.59 16.92 9.15
C LEU A 15 -3.20 17.69 7.88
N LEU A 16 -2.59 17.00 6.90
CA LEU A 16 -2.21 17.63 5.64
C LEU A 16 -3.43 18.19 4.89
N ARG A 17 -4.56 17.47 4.89
CA ARG A 17 -5.83 17.94 4.31
C ARG A 17 -6.40 19.14 5.05
N ALA A 18 -6.34 19.14 6.38
CA ALA A 18 -6.75 20.27 7.20
C ALA A 18 -5.91 21.53 6.99
N LEU A 19 -4.73 21.39 6.39
CA LEU A 19 -3.83 22.46 5.97
C LEU A 19 -3.94 22.77 4.45
N GLY A 20 -5.00 22.29 3.79
CA GLY A 20 -5.29 22.57 2.40
C GLY A 20 -4.57 21.68 1.39
N GLY A 21 -4.00 20.55 1.82
CA GLY A 21 -3.34 19.58 0.95
C GLY A 21 -4.34 18.71 0.18
N ASP A 22 -4.12 18.56 -1.12
CA ASP A 22 -4.75 17.52 -1.95
C ASP A 22 -3.85 16.28 -1.91
N CYS A 23 -4.15 15.37 -0.96
CA CYS A 23 -3.28 14.26 -0.64
C CYS A 23 -3.63 13.00 -1.43
N GLU A 24 -2.63 12.43 -2.10
CA GLU A 24 -2.75 11.19 -2.86
C GLU A 24 -1.64 10.19 -2.50
N ILE A 25 -2.02 8.91 -2.49
CA ILE A 25 -1.04 7.85 -2.27
C ILE A 25 -0.23 7.63 -3.54
N LEU A 26 1.10 7.63 -3.41
CA LEU A 26 1.98 7.26 -4.53
C LEU A 26 1.96 5.74 -4.71
N ASN A 27 1.37 5.26 -5.80
CA ASN A 27 1.20 3.83 -6.04
C ASN A 27 1.34 3.43 -7.52
N GLU A 28 1.88 4.30 -8.35
CA GLU A 28 2.15 4.08 -9.75
C GLU A 28 3.27 3.06 -9.96
N MET A 29 3.11 2.22 -10.98
CA MET A 29 4.10 1.25 -11.42
C MET A 29 4.71 1.76 -12.74
N PRO A 30 5.98 2.20 -12.75
CA PRO A 30 6.64 2.66 -13.98
C PRO A 30 6.93 1.47 -14.92
N GLU A 31 7.21 1.77 -16.18
CA GLU A 31 7.67 0.77 -17.16
C GLU A 31 9.08 0.24 -16.82
N GLY A 32 9.93 1.07 -16.22
CA GLY A 32 11.30 0.74 -15.83
C GLY A 32 11.87 1.72 -14.82
N PHE A 33 13.15 1.61 -14.54
CA PHE A 33 13.87 2.39 -13.51
C PHE A 33 15.08 3.14 -14.04
N ASP A 34 15.04 3.62 -15.27
CA ASP A 34 16.21 4.20 -15.96
C ASP A 34 16.78 5.41 -15.22
N ARG A 35 15.95 6.26 -14.63
CA ARG A 35 16.39 7.42 -13.85
C ARG A 35 16.80 7.04 -12.45
N ALA A 36 16.02 6.20 -11.80
CA ALA A 36 16.28 5.75 -10.44
C ALA A 36 17.61 5.00 -10.34
N GLU A 37 17.96 4.17 -11.31
CA GLU A 37 19.21 3.39 -11.32
C GLU A 37 20.47 4.23 -11.64
N GLN A 38 20.31 5.47 -12.07
CA GLN A 38 21.43 6.43 -12.19
C GLN A 38 21.85 7.03 -10.85
N VAL A 39 20.96 7.07 -9.88
CA VAL A 39 21.18 7.76 -8.59
C VAL A 39 21.13 6.82 -7.38
N ALA A 40 20.62 5.62 -7.54
CA ALA A 40 20.44 4.66 -6.47
C ALA A 40 21.03 3.28 -6.83
N HIS A 41 21.39 2.49 -5.81
CA HIS A 41 21.89 1.15 -6.02
C HIS A 41 20.81 0.22 -6.63
N PRO A 42 21.13 -0.62 -7.64
CA PRO A 42 20.16 -1.50 -8.29
C PRO A 42 19.38 -2.44 -7.34
N ASN A 43 19.96 -2.80 -6.22
CA ASN A 43 19.38 -3.73 -5.25
C ASN A 43 18.51 -3.07 -4.16
N ILE A 44 18.13 -1.81 -4.32
CA ILE A 44 17.11 -1.24 -3.45
C ILE A 44 15.72 -1.77 -3.84
N CYS A 45 14.77 -1.73 -2.90
CA CYS A 45 13.39 -2.15 -3.12
C CYS A 45 12.78 -1.50 -4.37
N GLY A 46 12.09 -2.28 -5.20
CA GLY A 46 11.45 -1.80 -6.43
C GLY A 46 10.49 -0.63 -6.21
N PHE A 47 9.76 -0.62 -5.08
CA PHE A 47 8.93 0.53 -4.73
C PHE A 47 9.75 1.80 -4.48
N GLY A 48 10.89 1.70 -3.80
CA GLY A 48 11.78 2.86 -3.62
C GLY A 48 12.32 3.42 -4.94
N LYS A 49 12.62 2.51 -5.90
CA LYS A 49 12.98 2.94 -7.27
C LYS A 49 11.81 3.62 -7.97
N SER A 50 10.58 3.12 -7.83
CA SER A 50 9.38 3.75 -8.40
C SER A 50 9.21 5.19 -7.90
N VAL A 51 9.38 5.43 -6.60
CA VAL A 51 9.32 6.78 -6.04
C VAL A 51 10.38 7.69 -6.67
N LEU A 52 11.63 7.21 -6.80
CA LEU A 52 12.70 7.98 -7.45
C LEU A 52 12.41 8.24 -8.93
N GLU A 53 11.92 7.23 -9.66
CA GLU A 53 11.61 7.35 -11.09
C GLU A 53 10.57 8.45 -11.34
N GLU A 54 9.46 8.46 -10.57
CA GLU A 54 8.38 9.43 -10.69
C GLU A 54 8.79 10.85 -10.31
N VAL A 55 9.59 11.01 -9.26
CA VAL A 55 10.09 12.34 -8.87
C VAL A 55 11.11 12.86 -9.88
N LEU A 56 12.07 12.04 -10.30
CA LEU A 56 13.10 12.43 -11.27
C LEU A 56 12.53 12.67 -12.67
N ALA A 57 11.38 12.04 -13.00
CA ALA A 57 10.62 12.36 -14.21
C ALA A 57 9.92 13.73 -14.12
N GLY A 58 9.84 14.35 -12.94
CA GLY A 58 9.18 15.62 -12.71
C GLY A 58 7.68 15.52 -12.46
N ASN A 59 7.13 14.31 -12.32
CA ASN A 59 5.70 14.05 -12.11
C ASN A 59 5.24 14.44 -10.71
N ILE A 60 6.16 14.44 -9.74
CA ILE A 60 5.88 14.68 -8.32
C ILE A 60 6.72 15.87 -7.84
N LYS A 61 6.07 16.84 -7.20
CA LYS A 61 6.70 18.04 -6.64
C LYS A 61 6.55 18.18 -5.13
N GLU A 62 5.54 17.53 -4.56
CA GLU A 62 5.29 17.56 -3.12
C GLU A 62 5.22 16.12 -2.61
N LEU A 63 6.03 15.79 -1.61
CA LEU A 63 6.11 14.44 -1.07
C LEU A 63 6.34 14.46 0.44
N VAL A 64 5.50 13.73 1.17
CA VAL A 64 5.66 13.48 2.60
C VAL A 64 6.00 12.01 2.81
N LEU A 65 7.17 11.78 3.36
CA LEU A 65 7.71 10.46 3.67
C LEU A 65 7.65 10.19 5.18
N VAL A 66 7.69 8.93 5.53
CA VAL A 66 7.91 8.46 6.90
C VAL A 66 9.16 7.58 6.87
N ASN A 67 10.01 7.66 7.87
CA ASN A 67 11.23 6.84 7.99
C ASN A 67 10.94 5.34 8.15
N CYS A 68 9.97 4.84 7.40
CA CYS A 68 9.47 3.47 7.53
C CYS A 68 10.48 2.40 7.11
N CYS A 69 11.55 2.73 6.40
CA CYS A 69 12.62 1.81 6.02
C CYS A 69 13.89 2.51 5.51
N ASP A 70 14.99 1.76 5.48
CA ASP A 70 16.27 2.30 5.01
C ASP A 70 16.21 2.71 3.55
N THR A 71 15.47 1.97 2.71
CA THR A 71 15.21 2.38 1.33
C THR A 71 14.55 3.76 1.27
N ILE A 72 13.48 4.00 2.05
CA ILE A 72 12.78 5.30 2.03
C ILE A 72 13.65 6.41 2.63
N ARG A 73 14.50 6.12 3.61
CA ARG A 73 15.50 7.08 4.10
C ARG A 73 16.49 7.47 2.99
N SER A 74 17.03 6.47 2.28
CA SER A 74 17.94 6.72 1.14
C SER A 74 17.24 7.49 0.02
N VAL A 75 15.99 7.17 -0.29
CA VAL A 75 15.17 7.93 -1.25
C VAL A 75 15.04 9.38 -0.82
N TYR A 76 14.73 9.64 0.45
CA TYR A 76 14.63 11.02 0.97
C TYR A 76 15.95 11.78 0.79
N ASP A 77 17.09 11.18 1.16
CA ASP A 77 18.39 11.83 1.06
C ASP A 77 18.74 12.16 -0.41
N ILE A 78 18.50 11.22 -1.33
CA ILE A 78 18.70 11.46 -2.78
C ILE A 78 17.81 12.58 -3.28
N LEU A 79 16.52 12.59 -2.91
CA LEU A 79 15.58 13.62 -3.36
C LEU A 79 15.90 15.00 -2.78
N LYS A 80 16.37 15.06 -1.54
CA LYS A 80 16.80 16.28 -0.88
C LYS A 80 18.00 16.89 -1.59
N ASP A 81 18.99 16.07 -1.96
CA ASP A 81 20.17 16.50 -2.68
C ASP A 81 19.86 16.94 -4.13
N SER A 82 18.82 16.35 -4.74
CA SER A 82 18.43 16.70 -6.12
C SER A 82 17.90 18.12 -6.28
N GLY A 83 17.33 18.71 -5.21
CA GLY A 83 16.71 20.04 -5.23
C GLY A 83 15.49 20.17 -6.17
N GLN A 84 14.88 19.05 -6.59
CA GLN A 84 13.78 19.05 -7.57
C GLN A 84 12.38 19.16 -6.95
N MET A 85 12.29 19.10 -5.61
CA MET A 85 11.02 19.09 -4.89
C MET A 85 10.64 20.51 -4.44
N ASP A 86 9.38 20.88 -4.61
CA ASP A 86 8.81 22.10 -4.06
C ASP A 86 8.54 21.95 -2.56
N PHE A 87 8.12 20.74 -2.14
CA PHE A 87 7.96 20.35 -0.74
C PHE A 87 8.40 18.89 -0.52
N LEU A 88 9.35 18.68 0.36
CA LEU A 88 9.82 17.36 0.76
C LEU A 88 9.96 17.33 2.28
N TYR A 89 9.22 16.43 2.93
CA TYR A 89 9.26 16.28 4.39
C TYR A 89 9.41 14.81 4.80
N MET A 90 10.22 14.55 5.81
CA MET A 90 10.39 13.23 6.41
C MET A 90 9.90 13.24 7.85
N ILE A 91 8.91 12.41 8.15
CA ILE A 91 8.45 12.15 9.51
C ILE A 91 9.37 11.08 10.12
N ASP A 92 10.06 11.42 11.20
CA ASP A 92 10.93 10.51 11.93
C ASP A 92 10.17 9.79 13.06
N MET A 93 9.39 8.79 12.69
CA MET A 93 8.55 8.04 13.59
C MET A 93 9.35 6.97 14.36
N LEU A 94 9.10 6.83 15.65
CA LEU A 94 9.56 5.68 16.44
C LEU A 94 8.70 4.45 16.16
N HIS A 95 9.33 3.27 16.00
CA HIS A 95 8.65 2.05 15.62
C HIS A 95 8.08 1.27 16.82
N CYS A 96 7.51 1.97 17.78
CA CYS A 96 6.85 1.40 18.97
C CYS A 96 5.71 2.30 19.42
N ASP A 97 4.65 1.70 19.96
CA ASP A 97 3.51 2.42 20.55
C ASP A 97 3.66 2.49 22.07
N ILE A 98 4.48 3.43 22.54
CA ILE A 98 4.71 3.74 23.94
C ILE A 98 4.59 5.25 24.16
N GLU A 99 4.45 5.67 25.41
CA GLU A 99 4.18 7.08 25.78
C GLU A 99 5.18 8.07 25.15
N CYS A 100 6.49 7.83 25.31
CA CYS A 100 7.50 8.73 24.72
C CYS A 100 7.49 8.75 23.19
N SER A 101 7.03 7.69 22.53
CA SER A 101 6.84 7.66 21.06
C SER A 101 5.66 8.53 20.64
N ARG A 102 4.57 8.49 21.42
CA ARG A 102 3.39 9.32 21.18
C ARG A 102 3.71 10.80 21.37
N GLU A 103 4.39 11.16 22.44
CA GLU A 103 4.85 12.53 22.70
C GLU A 103 5.74 13.06 21.56
N ARG A 104 6.74 12.26 21.14
CA ARG A 104 7.63 12.64 20.05
C ARG A 104 6.89 12.76 18.73
N THR A 105 5.97 11.85 18.44
CA THR A 105 5.13 11.91 17.23
C THR A 105 4.25 13.15 17.26
N ALA A 106 3.61 13.47 18.40
CA ALA A 106 2.81 14.68 18.55
C ALA A 106 3.62 15.96 18.29
N ALA A 107 4.86 16.02 18.81
CA ALA A 107 5.75 17.15 18.53
C ALA A 107 6.07 17.30 17.03
N GLN A 108 6.33 16.19 16.34
CA GLN A 108 6.57 16.22 14.89
C GLN A 108 5.31 16.57 14.07
N LEU A 109 4.12 16.16 14.52
CA LEU A 109 2.87 16.59 13.89
C LEU A 109 2.67 18.11 13.98
N LYS A 110 3.01 18.70 15.12
CA LYS A 110 2.99 20.17 15.33
C LYS A 110 4.00 20.87 14.41
N GLU A 111 5.24 20.37 14.34
CA GLU A 111 6.28 20.89 13.44
C GLU A 111 5.88 20.76 11.95
N LEU A 112 5.31 19.62 11.56
CA LEU A 112 4.78 19.45 10.21
C LEU A 112 3.64 20.41 9.92
N ALA A 113 2.73 20.65 10.88
CA ALA A 113 1.63 21.58 10.72
C ALA A 113 2.12 23.01 10.47
N GLU A 114 3.15 23.46 11.20
CA GLU A 114 3.78 24.76 11.00
C GLU A 114 4.47 24.84 9.63
N THR A 115 5.31 23.85 9.30
CA THR A 115 6.10 23.84 8.07
C THR A 115 5.23 23.74 6.82
N TYR A 116 4.28 22.79 6.82
CA TYR A 116 3.39 22.58 5.69
C TYR A 116 2.34 23.67 5.56
N GLY A 117 1.81 24.17 6.69
CA GLY A 117 0.89 25.32 6.71
C GLY A 117 1.53 26.58 6.14
N ALA A 118 2.79 26.85 6.49
CA ALA A 118 3.55 27.97 5.91
C ALA A 118 3.78 27.78 4.39
N TYR A 119 4.13 26.56 3.95
CA TYR A 119 4.28 26.24 2.53
C TYR A 119 2.99 26.43 1.72
N LYS A 120 1.85 25.96 2.27
CA LYS A 120 0.52 26.09 1.63
C LYS A 120 -0.14 27.46 1.83
N GLU A 121 0.44 28.33 2.65
CA GLU A 121 -0.17 29.60 3.08
C GLU A 121 -1.57 29.40 3.70
N LYS A 122 -1.71 28.33 4.51
CA LYS A 122 -2.96 27.91 5.16
C LYS A 122 -2.78 27.69 6.65
N SER A 123 -3.76 28.13 7.44
CA SER A 123 -3.90 27.74 8.84
C SER A 123 -4.65 26.41 8.96
N PHE A 124 -4.44 25.73 10.08
CA PHE A 124 -5.14 24.50 10.42
C PHE A 124 -6.65 24.70 10.49
N ASP A 125 -7.39 23.96 9.68
CA ASP A 125 -8.86 23.92 9.68
C ASP A 125 -9.33 22.73 10.52
N LYS A 126 -9.72 23.02 11.76
CA LYS A 126 -10.20 22.02 12.72
C LYS A 126 -11.40 21.25 12.21
N LYS A 127 -12.33 21.90 11.52
CA LYS A 127 -13.53 21.25 11.00
C LYS A 127 -13.18 20.20 9.95
N VAL A 128 -12.33 20.55 8.98
CA VAL A 128 -11.83 19.60 7.97
C VAL A 128 -11.11 18.44 8.63
N PHE A 129 -10.31 18.70 9.67
CA PHE A 129 -9.60 17.67 10.42
C PHE A 129 -10.56 16.67 11.08
N LEU A 130 -11.57 17.16 11.82
CA LEU A 130 -12.54 16.31 12.53
C LEU A 130 -13.40 15.48 11.55
N GLU A 131 -13.84 16.08 10.46
CA GLU A 131 -14.65 15.42 9.43
C GLU A 131 -13.89 14.34 8.64
N ALA A 132 -12.56 14.33 8.70
CA ALA A 132 -11.74 13.35 8.00
C ALA A 132 -11.75 11.95 8.65
N PHE A 133 -12.17 11.84 9.90
CA PHE A 133 -12.22 10.57 10.63
C PHE A 133 -13.61 9.95 10.51
N GLN A 134 -13.67 8.79 9.84
CA GLN A 134 -14.90 8.01 9.68
C GLN A 134 -14.67 6.58 10.22
N PRO A 135 -15.62 6.02 10.97
CA PRO A 135 -15.56 4.63 11.38
C PRO A 135 -15.44 3.71 10.16
N LYS A 136 -14.43 2.86 10.11
CA LYS A 136 -14.32 1.84 9.08
C LYS A 136 -15.17 0.62 9.44
N GLU A 137 -16.16 0.32 8.62
CA GLU A 137 -16.89 -0.95 8.71
C GLU A 137 -16.04 -2.08 8.13
N ARG A 138 -15.88 -3.17 8.89
CA ARG A 138 -15.24 -4.38 8.37
C ARG A 138 -16.20 -5.12 7.45
N ILE A 139 -15.68 -5.66 6.37
CA ILE A 139 -16.44 -6.48 5.44
C ILE A 139 -16.82 -7.78 6.14
N GLN A 140 -18.12 -8.02 6.31
CA GLN A 140 -18.67 -9.24 6.93
C GLN A 140 -19.05 -10.33 5.89
N LYS A 141 -18.93 -10.02 4.61
CA LYS A 141 -19.22 -10.95 3.51
C LYS A 141 -18.00 -11.77 3.14
N PRO A 142 -18.18 -12.98 2.58
CA PRO A 142 -17.06 -13.76 2.04
C PRO A 142 -16.22 -12.94 1.07
N HIS A 143 -14.92 -12.87 1.30
CA HIS A 143 -13.99 -12.08 0.51
C HIS A 143 -12.59 -12.71 0.46
N LEU A 144 -11.74 -12.21 -0.43
CA LEU A 144 -10.32 -12.48 -0.48
C LEU A 144 -9.56 -11.24 0.00
N ALA A 145 -8.38 -11.42 0.57
CA ALA A 145 -7.53 -10.31 0.95
C ALA A 145 -6.19 -10.34 0.20
N VAL A 146 -5.74 -9.16 -0.22
CA VAL A 146 -4.33 -8.96 -0.61
C VAL A 146 -3.59 -8.44 0.60
N LEU A 147 -2.62 -9.20 1.09
CA LEU A 147 -1.78 -8.87 2.24
C LEU A 147 -0.33 -8.64 1.81
N GLY A 148 0.48 -8.16 2.74
CA GLY A 148 1.92 -8.05 2.57
C GLY A 148 2.41 -6.67 2.18
N ALA A 149 3.41 -6.62 1.33
CA ALA A 149 4.00 -5.38 0.83
C ALA A 149 3.01 -4.64 -0.08
N ARG A 150 3.24 -3.33 -0.25
CA ARG A 150 2.48 -2.50 -1.19
C ARG A 150 2.34 -3.18 -2.54
N MET A 151 1.13 -3.19 -3.07
CA MET A 151 0.81 -3.62 -4.43
C MET A 151 0.46 -2.38 -5.26
N GLY A 152 1.04 -2.25 -6.44
CA GLY A 152 0.69 -1.19 -7.38
C GLY A 152 -0.76 -1.29 -7.85
N GLN A 153 -1.33 -0.17 -8.27
CA GLN A 153 -2.75 -0.10 -8.58
C GLN A 153 -3.13 -1.01 -9.75
N GLU A 154 -2.31 -1.08 -10.79
CA GLU A 154 -2.55 -1.90 -11.97
C GLU A 154 -2.53 -3.40 -11.62
N LEU A 155 -1.57 -3.83 -10.80
CA LEU A 155 -1.50 -5.21 -10.32
C LEU A 155 -2.67 -5.56 -9.41
N PHE A 156 -3.14 -4.61 -8.57
CA PHE A 156 -4.31 -4.83 -7.75
C PHE A 156 -5.58 -4.97 -8.58
N GLN A 157 -5.80 -4.11 -9.58
CA GLN A 157 -6.94 -4.21 -10.51
C GLN A 157 -6.92 -5.52 -11.30
N MET A 158 -5.75 -5.97 -11.77
CA MET A 158 -5.60 -7.26 -12.42
C MET A 158 -5.95 -8.41 -11.45
N THR A 159 -5.57 -8.29 -10.19
CA THR A 159 -5.91 -9.25 -9.14
C THR A 159 -7.42 -9.31 -8.91
N GLU A 160 -8.08 -8.15 -8.74
CA GLU A 160 -9.54 -8.09 -8.59
C GLU A 160 -10.28 -8.73 -9.77
N ALA A 161 -9.84 -8.42 -11.00
CA ALA A 161 -10.46 -8.94 -12.21
C ALA A 161 -10.35 -10.47 -12.38
N ALA A 162 -9.30 -11.07 -11.82
CA ALA A 162 -9.06 -12.51 -11.87
C ALA A 162 -9.86 -13.30 -10.82
N MET A 163 -10.29 -12.67 -9.73
CA MET A 163 -10.85 -13.39 -8.57
C MET A 163 -12.38 -13.57 -8.65
N PRO A 164 -12.91 -14.69 -8.11
CA PRO A 164 -14.35 -14.98 -8.08
C PRO A 164 -15.10 -14.29 -6.93
N LEU A 165 -14.41 -13.69 -5.98
CA LEU A 165 -14.96 -12.98 -4.83
C LEU A 165 -14.40 -11.55 -4.76
N PRO A 166 -15.08 -10.63 -4.04
CA PRO A 166 -14.53 -9.32 -3.75
C PRO A 166 -13.14 -9.42 -3.11
N VAL A 167 -12.21 -8.60 -3.55
CA VAL A 167 -10.84 -8.54 -3.06
C VAL A 167 -10.64 -7.29 -2.22
N VAL A 168 -10.17 -7.44 -0.98
CA VAL A 168 -9.86 -6.33 -0.09
C VAL A 168 -8.37 -6.07 -0.11
N ASN A 169 -7.99 -4.82 -0.35
CA ASN A 169 -6.58 -4.43 -0.27
C ASN A 169 -6.19 -4.11 1.17
N GLU A 170 -5.52 -5.07 1.81
CA GLU A 170 -4.98 -4.98 3.16
C GLU A 170 -3.43 -4.94 3.15
N THR A 171 -2.84 -4.52 2.03
CA THR A 171 -1.39 -4.33 1.96
C THR A 171 -0.92 -3.19 2.86
N CYS A 172 0.37 -3.09 3.10
CA CYS A 172 0.99 -2.28 4.15
C CYS A 172 0.50 -0.83 4.25
N VAL A 173 0.02 -0.24 3.17
CA VAL A 173 -0.46 1.15 3.15
C VAL A 173 -1.98 1.25 3.21
N TYR A 174 -2.70 0.22 2.75
CA TYR A 174 -4.16 0.24 2.65
C TYR A 174 -4.87 -0.27 3.91
N ASN A 175 -4.19 -1.06 4.76
CA ASN A 175 -4.73 -1.50 6.05
C ASN A 175 -4.66 -0.41 7.14
N ARG A 176 -4.76 0.85 6.76
CA ARG A 176 -4.77 1.99 7.67
C ARG A 176 -6.08 2.01 8.48
N SER A 177 -5.97 2.07 9.81
CA SER A 177 -7.10 1.98 10.76
C SER A 177 -7.04 3.08 11.82
N VAL A 178 -6.84 4.33 11.40
CA VAL A 178 -6.83 5.51 12.28
C VAL A 178 -8.26 5.96 12.55
N GLY A 179 -8.57 6.38 13.79
CA GLY A 179 -9.86 6.93 14.19
C GLY A 179 -10.81 5.90 14.80
N GLU A 180 -10.31 4.89 15.51
CA GLU A 180 -11.15 4.02 16.35
C GLU A 180 -11.85 4.83 17.44
N ASN A 181 -11.14 5.78 18.06
CA ASN A 181 -11.70 6.72 19.03
C ASN A 181 -11.81 8.08 18.33
N LEU A 182 -13.02 8.54 18.05
CA LEU A 182 -13.22 9.81 17.34
C LEU A 182 -12.81 11.01 18.19
N PRO A 183 -12.15 12.03 17.61
CA PRO A 183 -11.81 13.25 18.31
C PRO A 183 -13.07 14.11 18.56
N THR A 184 -13.00 14.98 19.56
CA THR A 184 -14.13 15.84 19.93
C THR A 184 -13.88 17.32 19.61
N GLU A 185 -14.95 18.10 19.52
CA GLU A 185 -14.88 19.53 19.23
C GLU A 185 -14.24 20.34 20.37
N GLU A 186 -14.24 19.82 21.61
CA GLU A 186 -13.67 20.49 22.77
C GLU A 186 -12.14 20.44 22.80
N MET A 187 -11.51 19.48 22.11
CA MET A 187 -10.06 19.36 22.06
C MET A 187 -9.44 20.58 21.36
N ASP A 188 -8.46 21.20 21.98
CA ASP A 188 -7.63 22.22 21.33
C ASP A 188 -6.62 21.57 20.36
N PHE A 189 -5.82 22.39 19.67
CA PHE A 189 -4.86 21.89 18.66
C PHE A 189 -3.82 20.95 19.30
N ASP A 190 -3.31 21.28 20.47
CA ASP A 190 -2.28 20.49 21.13
C ASP A 190 -2.82 19.11 21.53
N THR A 191 -3.99 19.09 22.15
CA THR A 191 -4.69 17.86 22.53
C THR A 191 -5.05 17.00 21.32
N LEU A 192 -5.48 17.63 20.20
CA LEU A 192 -5.74 16.92 18.95
C LEU A 192 -4.47 16.26 18.38
N MET A 193 -3.31 16.90 18.44
CA MET A 193 -2.06 16.33 17.96
C MET A 193 -1.56 15.18 18.86
N GLU A 194 -1.76 15.26 20.16
CA GLU A 194 -1.46 14.16 21.09
C GLU A 194 -2.38 12.96 20.87
N TRP A 195 -3.68 13.18 20.75
CA TRP A 195 -4.64 12.16 20.40
C TRP A 195 -4.29 11.50 19.05
N TYR A 196 -4.03 12.32 18.03
CA TYR A 196 -3.76 11.83 16.67
C TYR A 196 -2.45 11.03 16.58
N ALA A 197 -1.43 11.42 17.32
CA ALA A 197 -0.19 10.67 17.46
C ALA A 197 -0.46 9.27 18.06
N GLY A 198 -1.32 9.19 19.07
CA GLY A 198 -1.78 7.92 19.64
C GLY A 198 -2.49 7.04 18.61
N GLU A 199 -3.47 7.57 17.91
CA GLU A 199 -4.22 6.85 16.86
C GLU A 199 -3.32 6.38 15.70
N LEU A 200 -2.37 7.20 15.26
CA LEU A 200 -1.41 6.82 14.23
C LEU A 200 -0.53 5.64 14.65
N LEU A 201 -0.08 5.60 15.90
CA LEU A 201 0.80 4.53 16.40
C LEU A 201 0.01 3.27 16.78
N HIS A 202 -1.23 3.41 17.24
CA HIS A 202 -2.08 2.30 17.72
C HIS A 202 -2.76 1.50 16.61
N GLN A 203 -2.80 1.98 15.37
CA GLN A 203 -3.43 1.27 14.26
C GLN A 203 -2.82 -0.13 14.05
N ILE A 204 -3.46 -0.99 13.23
CA ILE A 204 -2.89 -2.28 12.81
C ILE A 204 -1.41 -2.08 12.46
N PRO A 205 -0.46 -2.72 13.16
CA PRO A 205 0.95 -2.36 13.02
C PRO A 205 1.52 -2.71 11.65
N CYS A 206 2.52 -1.96 11.21
CA CYS A 206 3.39 -2.35 10.10
C CYS A 206 4.39 -3.42 10.58
N MET A 207 4.92 -4.24 9.69
CA MET A 207 5.98 -5.22 10.00
C MET A 207 7.28 -4.59 10.53
N ARG A 208 7.38 -3.27 10.52
CA ARG A 208 8.51 -2.52 11.09
C ARG A 208 8.31 -2.10 12.53
N MET A 209 7.09 -2.19 13.04
CA MET A 209 6.84 -1.93 14.45
C MET A 209 7.47 -3.03 15.30
N MET A 210 7.98 -2.68 16.49
CA MET A 210 8.58 -3.64 17.44
C MET A 210 7.57 -4.72 17.85
N ASP A 211 6.31 -4.35 18.04
CA ASP A 211 5.20 -5.28 18.22
C ASP A 211 4.31 -5.25 16.97
N HIS A 212 4.20 -6.38 16.32
CA HIS A 212 3.35 -6.59 15.16
C HIS A 212 2.29 -7.69 15.36
N ALA A 213 2.08 -8.14 16.60
CA ALA A 213 1.10 -9.18 16.91
C ALA A 213 -0.34 -8.81 16.51
N GLY A 214 -0.69 -7.52 16.53
CA GLY A 214 -1.98 -7.01 16.08
C GLY A 214 -2.31 -7.30 14.61
N ARG A 215 -1.32 -7.67 13.79
CA ARG A 215 -1.53 -8.02 12.37
C ARG A 215 -2.31 -9.31 12.15
N LYS A 216 -2.41 -10.17 13.17
CA LYS A 216 -3.18 -11.42 13.09
C LYS A 216 -4.62 -11.20 12.68
N VAL A 217 -5.21 -10.07 13.00
CA VAL A 217 -6.57 -9.69 12.60
C VAL A 217 -6.76 -9.70 11.08
N LEU A 218 -5.69 -9.51 10.29
CA LEU A 218 -5.75 -9.48 8.83
C LEU A 218 -5.93 -10.87 8.19
N TYR A 219 -5.52 -11.94 8.87
CA TYR A 219 -5.57 -13.30 8.32
C TYR A 219 -6.33 -14.30 9.21
N GLN A 220 -6.95 -13.84 10.28
CA GLN A 220 -7.82 -14.63 11.16
C GLN A 220 -9.30 -14.22 11.06
N ASP A 221 -9.67 -13.45 10.05
CA ASP A 221 -11.07 -13.07 9.80
C ASP A 221 -11.88 -14.29 9.32
N PRO A 222 -12.99 -14.65 9.99
CA PRO A 222 -13.85 -15.79 9.60
C PRO A 222 -14.47 -15.64 8.20
N SER A 223 -14.63 -14.41 7.71
CA SER A 223 -15.19 -14.13 6.39
C SER A 223 -14.16 -14.30 5.26
N LEU A 224 -12.88 -14.42 5.60
CA LEU A 224 -11.79 -14.59 4.65
C LEU A 224 -11.84 -15.97 4.00
N LYS A 225 -11.73 -16.02 2.66
CA LYS A 225 -11.80 -17.26 1.85
C LYS A 225 -10.48 -17.59 1.15
N GLY A 226 -9.54 -16.70 1.17
CA GLY A 226 -8.20 -16.90 0.63
C GLY A 226 -7.36 -15.61 0.71
N ILE A 227 -6.06 -15.79 0.65
CA ILE A 227 -5.08 -14.72 0.77
C ILE A 227 -4.18 -14.72 -0.46
N ILE A 228 -4.04 -13.55 -1.08
CA ILE A 228 -2.99 -13.26 -2.05
C ILE A 228 -1.92 -12.44 -1.32
N TYR A 229 -0.78 -13.06 -1.03
CA TYR A 229 0.29 -12.42 -0.29
C TYR A 229 1.31 -11.83 -1.24
N HIS A 230 1.41 -10.50 -1.28
CA HIS A 230 2.31 -9.78 -2.17
C HIS A 230 3.61 -9.41 -1.48
N THR A 231 4.73 -9.68 -2.15
CA THR A 231 6.06 -9.21 -1.77
C THR A 231 6.66 -8.37 -2.90
N VAL A 232 7.40 -7.33 -2.55
CA VAL A 232 8.18 -6.55 -3.50
C VAL A 232 9.63 -7.02 -3.45
N LYS A 233 10.25 -7.21 -4.59
CA LYS A 233 11.65 -7.61 -4.69
C LYS A 233 12.55 -6.68 -3.87
N PHE A 234 13.43 -7.26 -3.06
CA PHE A 234 14.28 -6.58 -2.08
C PHE A 234 13.54 -5.93 -0.89
N CYS A 235 12.30 -6.33 -0.61
CA CYS A 235 11.58 -5.93 0.60
C CYS A 235 11.55 -7.11 1.60
N ASP A 236 12.50 -7.15 2.54
CA ASP A 236 12.70 -8.30 3.44
C ASP A 236 11.57 -8.47 4.47
N PHE A 237 11.06 -7.38 5.03
CA PHE A 237 10.08 -7.42 6.13
C PHE A 237 8.84 -8.25 5.82
N TYR A 238 8.27 -8.10 4.65
CA TYR A 238 7.09 -8.85 4.25
C TYR A 238 7.40 -10.29 3.80
N SER A 239 8.65 -10.58 3.48
CA SER A 239 9.08 -11.96 3.27
C SER A 239 9.12 -12.75 4.57
N PHE A 240 9.49 -12.13 5.70
CA PHE A 240 9.40 -12.74 7.03
C PHE A 240 7.95 -12.97 7.47
N GLU A 241 7.05 -11.99 7.29
CA GLU A 241 5.63 -12.16 7.61
C GLU A 241 5.00 -13.31 6.83
N TYR A 242 5.33 -13.48 5.55
CA TYR A 242 4.83 -14.59 4.75
C TYR A 242 5.14 -15.96 5.38
N ALA A 243 6.34 -16.13 5.90
CA ALA A 243 6.75 -17.37 6.55
C ALA A 243 5.92 -17.65 7.81
N ASP A 244 5.58 -16.61 8.58
CA ASP A 244 4.71 -16.73 9.75
C ASP A 244 3.27 -17.06 9.36
N ILE A 245 2.66 -16.31 8.44
CA ILE A 245 1.28 -16.53 7.99
C ILE A 245 1.07 -17.94 7.44
N LYS A 246 2.03 -18.46 6.65
CA LYS A 246 1.95 -19.80 6.07
C LYS A 246 1.75 -20.91 7.12
N GLY A 247 2.25 -20.68 8.34
CA GLY A 247 2.08 -21.63 9.47
C GLY A 247 0.83 -21.39 10.31
N HIS A 248 0.10 -20.29 10.11
CA HIS A 248 -0.96 -19.84 11.01
C HIS A 248 -2.29 -19.49 10.32
N THR A 249 -2.43 -19.82 9.04
CA THR A 249 -3.69 -19.64 8.32
C THR A 249 -4.19 -20.96 7.74
N ASP A 250 -5.49 -21.18 7.83
CA ASP A 250 -6.18 -22.36 7.28
C ASP A 250 -6.79 -22.08 5.89
N VAL A 251 -6.80 -20.82 5.45
CA VAL A 251 -7.33 -20.47 4.13
C VAL A 251 -6.28 -20.62 3.03
N PRO A 252 -6.69 -20.88 1.78
CA PRO A 252 -5.78 -20.92 0.63
C PRO A 252 -4.90 -19.68 0.55
N LEU A 253 -3.60 -19.86 0.33
CA LEU A 253 -2.58 -18.81 0.34
C LEU A 253 -1.74 -18.87 -0.93
N LEU A 254 -1.83 -17.82 -1.75
CA LEU A 254 -0.95 -17.59 -2.91
C LEU A 254 0.10 -16.53 -2.57
N LYS A 255 1.38 -16.83 -2.70
CA LYS A 255 2.44 -15.81 -2.70
C LYS A 255 2.70 -15.32 -4.13
N ILE A 256 2.69 -14.02 -4.35
CA ILE A 256 3.18 -13.39 -5.58
C ILE A 256 4.29 -12.39 -5.24
N GLU A 257 5.21 -12.19 -6.15
CA GLU A 257 6.30 -11.23 -6.02
C GLU A 257 6.36 -10.36 -7.28
N SER A 258 6.48 -9.06 -7.11
CA SER A 258 6.74 -8.13 -8.21
C SER A 258 8.03 -7.32 -7.96
N ASP A 259 8.61 -6.80 -9.02
CA ASP A 259 9.67 -5.81 -8.96
C ASP A 259 9.13 -4.37 -8.91
N PHE A 260 7.81 -4.22 -8.84
CA PHE A 260 7.09 -2.95 -8.88
C PHE A 260 7.18 -2.23 -10.23
N THR A 261 7.23 -3.00 -11.33
CA THR A 261 7.08 -2.49 -12.71
C THR A 261 5.92 -3.18 -13.43
N LEU A 262 5.49 -2.61 -14.56
CA LEU A 262 4.44 -3.20 -15.41
C LEU A 262 4.92 -4.44 -16.19
N GLN A 263 6.21 -4.70 -16.28
CA GLN A 263 6.79 -5.76 -17.12
C GLN A 263 6.47 -7.18 -16.64
N SER A 264 6.21 -7.39 -15.35
CA SER A 264 5.97 -8.72 -14.78
C SER A 264 4.52 -9.22 -14.88
N SER A 265 3.61 -8.45 -15.50
CA SER A 265 2.16 -8.66 -15.43
C SER A 265 1.67 -10.00 -16.00
N GLY A 266 2.25 -10.50 -17.10
CA GLY A 266 1.78 -11.72 -17.76
C GLY A 266 1.94 -13.00 -16.93
N GLN A 267 3.09 -13.19 -16.28
CA GLN A 267 3.32 -14.36 -15.41
C GLN A 267 2.45 -14.31 -14.15
N LEU A 268 2.20 -13.11 -13.62
CA LEU A 268 1.35 -12.92 -12.46
C LEU A 268 -0.11 -13.22 -12.77
N SER A 269 -0.62 -12.82 -13.95
CA SER A 269 -1.98 -13.16 -14.42
C SER A 269 -2.24 -14.67 -14.39
N THR A 270 -1.38 -15.47 -14.99
CA THR A 270 -1.52 -16.94 -15.02
C THR A 270 -1.56 -17.54 -13.60
N ARG A 271 -0.75 -17.03 -12.68
CA ARG A 271 -0.74 -17.51 -11.30
C ARG A 271 -2.00 -17.12 -10.53
N LEU A 272 -2.53 -15.92 -10.78
CA LEU A 272 -3.79 -15.45 -10.18
C LEU A 272 -4.97 -16.28 -10.69
N GLU A 273 -5.03 -16.56 -11.99
CA GLU A 273 -6.07 -17.40 -12.61
C GLU A 273 -6.06 -18.83 -12.04
N ALA A 274 -4.89 -19.46 -11.95
CA ALA A 274 -4.74 -20.77 -11.34
C ALA A 274 -5.15 -20.78 -9.86
N PHE A 275 -4.87 -19.72 -9.12
CA PHE A 275 -5.33 -19.59 -7.74
C PHE A 275 -6.84 -19.46 -7.65
N ALA A 276 -7.46 -18.63 -8.50
CA ALA A 276 -8.92 -18.49 -8.56
C ALA A 276 -9.62 -19.84 -8.83
N GLU A 277 -9.10 -20.64 -9.76
CA GLU A 277 -9.60 -21.99 -10.03
C GLU A 277 -9.45 -22.90 -8.80
N SER A 278 -8.33 -22.82 -8.08
CA SER A 278 -8.08 -23.66 -6.89
C SER A 278 -9.01 -23.38 -5.72
N LEU A 279 -9.64 -22.19 -5.67
CA LEU A 279 -10.63 -21.85 -4.65
C LEU A 279 -11.93 -22.66 -4.77
N GLY A 280 -12.19 -23.24 -5.95
CA GLY A 280 -13.40 -24.04 -6.21
C GLY A 280 -14.72 -23.23 -6.13
N ILE A 281 -14.63 -21.91 -6.11
CA ILE A 281 -15.78 -21.00 -6.04
C ILE A 281 -16.23 -20.73 -7.46
N GLN A 282 -17.45 -21.19 -7.80
CA GLN A 282 -18.02 -20.91 -9.13
C GLN A 282 -18.48 -19.44 -9.19
N ASP A 283 -17.90 -18.70 -10.12
CA ASP A 283 -18.39 -17.37 -10.47
C ASP A 283 -19.72 -17.49 -11.22
N GLU A 284 -20.83 -17.23 -10.53
CA GLU A 284 -22.17 -17.30 -11.13
C GLU A 284 -22.33 -16.30 -12.30
N THR A 285 -21.53 -15.24 -12.33
CA THR A 285 -21.58 -14.22 -13.37
C THR A 285 -20.90 -14.65 -14.68
N LYS A 286 -19.99 -15.63 -14.62
CA LYS A 286 -19.31 -16.19 -15.81
C LYS A 286 -20.12 -17.27 -16.53
N LYS A 287 -21.21 -17.78 -15.94
CA LYS A 287 -22.07 -18.82 -16.56
C LYS A 287 -22.87 -18.33 -17.77
N GLU A 288 -23.05 -17.05 -17.98
CA GLU A 288 -23.83 -16.55 -19.13
C GLU A 288 -23.05 -16.43 -20.45
N LYS A 289 -21.73 -16.70 -20.46
CA LYS A 289 -20.91 -16.55 -21.68
C LYS A 289 -20.53 -17.84 -22.41
N VAL A 290 -20.92 -19.02 -21.93
CA VAL A 290 -20.57 -20.29 -22.59
C VAL A 290 -21.82 -21.10 -22.94
N MET A 291 -22.67 -20.59 -23.81
CA MET A 291 -23.62 -21.38 -24.62
C MET A 291 -23.48 -21.03 -26.08
N GLY A 292 -22.27 -21.14 -26.64
CA GLY A 292 -22.02 -21.26 -28.05
C GLY A 292 -21.22 -22.54 -28.26
N LYS A 293 -21.52 -23.30 -29.33
CA LYS A 293 -20.61 -24.34 -29.82
C LYS A 293 -19.26 -23.67 -30.07
N GLY A 294 -18.34 -23.81 -29.13
CA GLY A 294 -16.99 -23.26 -29.22
C GLY A 294 -16.01 -24.35 -29.60
N TYR A 295 -15.09 -24.06 -30.49
CA TYR A 295 -13.91 -24.88 -30.71
C TYR A 295 -12.90 -24.60 -29.60
N TYR A 296 -12.20 -25.61 -29.13
CA TYR A 296 -11.11 -25.49 -28.18
C TYR A 296 -9.78 -25.49 -28.93
N ALA A 297 -8.95 -24.50 -28.74
CA ALA A 297 -7.60 -24.45 -29.32
C ALA A 297 -6.56 -24.67 -28.20
N GLY A 298 -5.79 -25.74 -28.31
CA GLY A 298 -4.59 -25.96 -27.51
C GLY A 298 -3.37 -25.45 -28.30
N ILE A 299 -2.57 -24.59 -27.68
CA ILE A 299 -1.33 -24.06 -28.27
C ILE A 299 -0.17 -24.50 -27.38
N ASP A 300 0.75 -25.28 -27.96
CA ASP A 300 2.05 -25.58 -27.37
C ASP A 300 3.13 -24.78 -28.09
N SER A 301 3.86 -23.94 -27.36
CA SER A 301 4.90 -23.08 -27.93
C SER A 301 6.25 -23.43 -27.31
N GLY A 302 7.03 -24.22 -28.04
CA GLY A 302 8.43 -24.50 -27.72
C GLY A 302 9.39 -23.50 -28.38
N SER A 303 10.67 -23.55 -27.99
CA SER A 303 11.72 -22.66 -28.54
C SER A 303 12.01 -22.89 -30.05
N THR A 304 11.53 -24.00 -30.63
CA THR A 304 11.78 -24.41 -32.03
C THR A 304 10.52 -24.67 -32.84
N SER A 305 9.35 -24.84 -32.21
CA SER A 305 8.09 -25.06 -32.92
C SER A 305 6.91 -24.53 -32.09
N THR A 306 5.82 -24.20 -32.74
CA THR A 306 4.52 -23.90 -32.13
C THR A 306 3.50 -24.84 -32.77
N ASP A 307 2.90 -25.69 -31.95
CA ASP A 307 1.87 -26.64 -32.39
C ASP A 307 0.49 -26.13 -31.93
N VAL A 308 -0.48 -26.14 -32.82
CA VAL A 308 -1.85 -25.71 -32.57
C VAL A 308 -2.80 -26.86 -32.86
N VAL A 309 -3.59 -27.27 -31.85
CA VAL A 309 -4.64 -28.27 -32.01
C VAL A 309 -6.00 -27.62 -31.75
N ILE A 310 -6.93 -27.80 -32.70
CA ILE A 310 -8.31 -27.33 -32.59
C ILE A 310 -9.20 -28.57 -32.38
N LEU A 311 -9.99 -28.57 -31.30
CA LEU A 311 -10.95 -29.63 -30.98
C LEU A 311 -12.37 -29.09 -31.11
N ASP A 312 -13.26 -29.83 -31.72
CA ASP A 312 -14.70 -29.59 -31.89
C ASP A 312 -15.56 -30.42 -30.89
#